data_b67b45a9b5c5924c39addd4062b58972
#
_entry.id   b67b45a9b5c5924c39addd4062b58972
#
_cell.length_a   1.000
_cell.length_b   1.000
_cell.length_c   1.000
_cell.angle_alpha   90.00
_cell.angle_beta   90.00
_cell.angle_gamma   90.00
#
_symmetry.space_group_name_H-M   'P 1'
#
loop_
_entity.id
_entity.type
_entity.pdbx_description
1 polymer ?
#
loop_
_entity_poly.entity_id
_entity_poly.type
_entity_poly.pdbx_seq_one_letter_code
_entity_poly.pdbx_strand_id
1 'polypeptide(L)'
;MNKQELIQHLSLVEHIEGGYFYETHRSQEVIRTDRPGQERSILTSIYYLLTADRPLDHFHKNKSDILHYFHLGSAITYLIVHPEGRLERVKLGHNIKEGEVMQLLVPGGCWKAAILE
;
A
#
# COMPACT_ATOMS: atom_id res chain seq x y z
N MET A 1 8.63 6.55 17.78
CA MET A 1 9.76 5.80 17.18
C MET A 1 10.25 6.49 15.94
N ASN A 2 11.55 6.49 15.74
CA ASN A 2 12.14 6.98 14.50
C ASN A 2 12.13 5.87 13.43
N LYS A 3 12.60 6.24 12.23
CA LYS A 3 12.63 5.33 11.07
C LYS A 3 13.41 4.05 11.36
N GLN A 4 14.61 4.17 11.92
CA GLN A 4 15.45 3.01 12.19
C GLN A 4 14.80 2.06 13.19
N GLU A 5 14.16 2.60 14.21
CA GLU A 5 13.44 1.79 15.19
C GLU A 5 12.28 1.04 14.59
N LEU A 6 11.49 1.71 13.74
CA LEU A 6 10.39 1.06 13.03
C LEU A 6 10.89 -0.06 12.12
N ILE A 7 11.94 0.19 11.34
CA ILE A 7 12.52 -0.82 10.45
C ILE A 7 13.00 -2.01 11.25
N GLN A 8 13.68 -1.77 12.35
CA GLN A 8 14.22 -2.84 13.19
C GLN A 8 13.11 -3.63 13.88
N HIS A 9 12.20 -2.96 14.57
CA HIS A 9 11.15 -3.63 15.34
C HIS A 9 10.14 -4.37 14.47
N LEU A 10 9.85 -3.87 13.28
CA LEU A 10 8.89 -4.48 12.36
C LEU A 10 9.56 -5.36 11.30
N SER A 11 10.89 -5.53 11.38
CA SER A 11 11.67 -6.36 10.44
C SER A 11 11.49 -5.95 8.98
N LEU A 12 11.38 -4.63 8.73
CA LEU A 12 11.14 -4.12 7.40
C LEU A 12 12.37 -4.25 6.51
N VAL A 13 12.12 -4.50 5.22
CA VAL A 13 13.15 -4.54 4.18
C VAL A 13 12.72 -3.63 3.03
N GLU A 14 13.66 -3.24 2.18
CA GLU A 14 13.37 -2.38 1.04
C GLU A 14 12.42 -3.09 0.07
N HIS A 15 11.41 -2.34 -0.39
CA HIS A 15 10.46 -2.81 -1.40
C HIS A 15 10.93 -2.38 -2.79
N ILE A 16 10.73 -3.24 -3.79
CA ILE A 16 11.17 -2.99 -5.16
C ILE A 16 10.51 -1.75 -5.77
N GLU A 17 9.25 -1.47 -5.40
CA GLU A 17 8.50 -0.31 -5.90
C GLU A 17 8.80 0.98 -5.11
N GLY A 18 9.57 0.89 -4.03
CA GLY A 18 9.90 1.98 -3.13
C GLY A 18 9.42 1.72 -1.71
N GLY A 19 9.98 2.47 -0.75
CA GLY A 19 9.65 2.29 0.66
C GLY A 19 10.21 0.99 1.26
N TYR A 20 9.64 0.62 2.40
CA TYR A 20 10.03 -0.58 3.15
C TYR A 20 8.80 -1.38 3.50
N PHE A 21 8.93 -2.70 3.60
CA PHE A 21 7.76 -3.55 3.90
C PHE A 21 8.16 -4.81 4.64
N TYR A 22 7.15 -5.45 5.24
CA TYR A 22 7.26 -6.80 5.79
C TYR A 22 5.90 -7.48 5.67
N GLU A 23 5.87 -8.71 5.14
CA GLU A 23 4.63 -9.48 5.06
C GLU A 23 4.31 -10.07 6.43
N THR A 24 3.23 -9.60 7.04
CA THR A 24 2.84 -10.02 8.39
C THR A 24 1.99 -11.28 8.39
N HIS A 25 1.27 -11.53 7.28
CA HIS A 25 0.37 -12.66 7.20
C HIS A 25 0.17 -13.08 5.75
N ARG A 26 0.12 -14.38 5.55
CA ARG A 26 -0.32 -15.00 4.30
C ARG A 26 -1.19 -16.20 4.65
N SER A 27 -2.46 -16.16 4.25
CA SER A 27 -3.39 -17.25 4.51
C SER A 27 -2.94 -18.53 3.82
N GLN A 28 -3.07 -19.66 4.51
CA GLN A 28 -2.86 -20.97 3.91
C GLN A 28 -4.04 -21.39 3.03
N GLU A 29 -5.21 -20.77 3.24
CA GLU A 29 -6.35 -21.00 2.37
C GLU A 29 -6.13 -20.29 1.05
N VAL A 30 -6.44 -20.98 -0.04
CA VAL A 30 -6.24 -20.48 -1.39
C VAL A 30 -7.55 -20.54 -2.16
N ILE A 31 -7.65 -19.67 -3.17
CA ILE A 31 -8.74 -19.71 -4.14
C ILE A 31 -8.15 -19.94 -5.52
N ARG A 32 -8.93 -20.59 -6.37
CA ARG A 32 -8.56 -20.75 -7.76
C ARG A 32 -8.97 -19.52 -8.56
N THR A 33 -8.06 -19.02 -9.37
CA THR A 33 -8.28 -17.87 -10.23
C THR A 33 -7.94 -18.22 -11.67
N ASP A 34 -8.27 -17.34 -12.62
CA ASP A 34 -7.87 -17.45 -14.03
C ASP A 34 -6.50 -16.81 -14.31
N ARG A 35 -5.78 -16.39 -13.25
CA ARG A 35 -4.46 -15.76 -13.37
C ARG A 35 -3.36 -16.78 -13.55
N PRO A 36 -2.19 -16.37 -14.07
CA PRO A 36 -1.02 -17.24 -14.10
C PRO A 36 -0.74 -17.83 -12.72
N GLY A 37 -0.52 -19.17 -12.69
CA GLY A 37 -0.38 -19.92 -11.44
C GLY A 37 -1.71 -20.28 -10.78
N GLN A 38 -2.81 -19.72 -11.22
CA GLN A 38 -4.21 -20.03 -10.88
C GLN A 38 -4.58 -19.91 -9.42
N GLU A 39 -3.80 -20.45 -8.48
CA GLU A 39 -4.10 -20.39 -7.07
C GLU A 39 -3.52 -19.14 -6.42
N ARG A 40 -4.29 -18.52 -5.53
CA ARG A 40 -3.88 -17.35 -4.75
C ARG A 40 -4.33 -17.50 -3.32
N SER A 41 -3.50 -17.07 -2.38
CA SER A 41 -3.90 -16.94 -1.01
C SER A 41 -5.09 -16.00 -0.92
N ILE A 42 -6.07 -16.34 -0.09
CA ILE A 42 -7.29 -15.51 0.07
C ILE A 42 -7.01 -14.21 0.78
N LEU A 43 -5.90 -14.12 1.54
CA LEU A 43 -5.56 -12.93 2.29
C LEU A 43 -4.04 -12.85 2.46
N THR A 44 -3.48 -11.68 2.16
CA THR A 44 -2.12 -11.32 2.58
C THR A 44 -2.18 -9.95 3.25
N SER A 45 -1.25 -9.69 4.14
CA SER A 45 -1.13 -8.41 4.82
C SER A 45 0.34 -8.04 4.95
N ILE A 46 0.64 -6.77 4.77
CA ILE A 46 1.99 -6.24 4.95
C ILE A 46 1.95 -4.99 5.84
N TYR A 47 3.04 -4.75 6.55
CA TYR A 47 3.38 -3.39 6.95
C TYR A 47 4.09 -2.71 5.79
N TYR A 48 3.83 -1.43 5.60
CA TYR A 48 4.48 -0.63 4.57
C TYR A 48 4.87 0.72 5.14
N LEU A 49 6.09 1.16 4.85
CA LEU A 49 6.64 2.41 5.39
C LEU A 49 7.27 3.24 4.27
N LEU A 50 6.83 4.48 4.15
CA LEU A 50 7.53 5.49 3.36
C LEU A 50 8.31 6.40 4.31
N THR A 51 9.48 6.84 3.87
CA THR A 51 10.39 7.66 4.68
C THR A 51 10.93 8.83 3.85
N ALA A 52 11.58 9.80 4.51
CA ALA A 52 12.14 10.95 3.81
C ALA A 52 13.19 10.55 2.77
N ASP A 53 13.93 9.47 3.01
CA ASP A 53 14.95 8.98 2.07
C ASP A 53 14.37 8.04 1.00
N ARG A 54 13.18 7.46 1.23
CA ARG A 54 12.46 6.63 0.27
C ARG A 54 10.99 7.05 0.24
N PRO A 55 10.71 8.26 -0.29
CA PRO A 55 9.36 8.85 -0.16
C PRO A 55 8.36 8.38 -1.22
N LEU A 56 8.80 7.60 -2.21
CA LEU A 56 7.96 7.25 -3.35
C LEU A 56 7.68 5.75 -3.37
N ASP A 57 6.42 5.42 -3.61
CA ASP A 57 5.98 4.10 -4.08
C ASP A 57 5.62 4.31 -5.56
N HIS A 58 6.44 3.78 -6.46
CA HIS A 58 6.30 4.02 -7.89
C HIS A 58 5.04 3.36 -8.46
N PHE A 59 4.52 3.93 -9.56
CA PHE A 59 3.32 3.39 -10.19
C PHE A 59 3.45 1.91 -10.48
N HIS A 60 2.46 1.16 -10.01
CA HIS A 60 2.31 -0.24 -10.33
C HIS A 60 0.84 -0.63 -10.29
N LYS A 61 0.51 -1.76 -10.87
CA LYS A 61 -0.86 -2.24 -11.00
C LYS A 61 -0.99 -3.62 -10.41
N ASN A 62 -1.97 -3.79 -9.52
CA ASN A 62 -2.31 -5.08 -8.94
C ASN A 62 -3.64 -5.57 -9.51
N LYS A 63 -3.79 -6.88 -9.64
CA LYS A 63 -5.03 -7.47 -10.11
C LYS A 63 -6.10 -7.57 -9.03
N SER A 64 -5.66 -7.65 -7.77
CA SER A 64 -6.56 -7.73 -6.61
C SER A 64 -6.77 -6.36 -5.99
N ASP A 65 -7.87 -6.21 -5.29
CA ASP A 65 -8.11 -5.05 -4.45
C ASP A 65 -7.07 -4.99 -3.34
N ILE A 66 -6.67 -3.77 -2.97
CA ILE A 66 -5.79 -3.54 -1.84
C ILE A 66 -6.46 -2.55 -0.91
N LEU A 67 -6.56 -2.90 0.36
CA LEU A 67 -7.09 -2.02 1.38
C LEU A 67 -5.93 -1.51 2.23
N HIS A 68 -5.76 -0.20 2.23
CA HIS A 68 -4.71 0.47 2.98
C HIS A 68 -5.26 1.01 4.28
N TYR A 69 -4.51 0.82 5.37
CA TYR A 69 -4.83 1.35 6.69
C TYR A 69 -3.72 2.29 7.14
N PHE A 70 -4.10 3.48 7.58
CA PHE A 70 -3.15 4.42 8.17
C PHE A 70 -2.87 4.03 9.62
N HIS A 71 -1.61 3.91 9.98
CA HIS A 71 -1.22 3.59 11.36
C HIS A 71 -0.64 4.79 12.08
N LEU A 72 0.38 5.43 11.52
CA LEU A 72 1.06 6.55 12.20
C LEU A 72 1.90 7.35 11.20
N GLY A 73 2.36 8.50 11.66
CA GLY A 73 3.25 9.37 10.90
C GLY A 73 2.51 10.46 10.13
N SER A 74 3.13 10.94 9.07
CA SER A 74 2.55 11.95 8.19
C SER A 74 1.65 11.31 7.14
N ALA A 75 0.71 12.08 6.63
CA ALA A 75 -0.19 11.61 5.59
C ALA A 75 0.59 11.26 4.32
N ILE A 76 0.08 10.27 3.59
CA ILE A 76 0.61 9.84 2.29
C ILE A 76 -0.39 10.22 1.21
N THR A 77 0.10 10.83 0.14
CA THR A 77 -0.74 11.14 -1.03
C THR A 77 -0.69 9.98 -1.99
N TYR A 78 -1.85 9.39 -2.28
CA TYR A 78 -2.02 8.35 -3.29
C TYR A 78 -2.54 8.94 -4.58
N LEU A 79 -1.96 8.49 -5.70
CA LEU A 79 -2.44 8.76 -7.04
C LEU A 79 -2.94 7.46 -7.62
N ILE A 80 -4.22 7.43 -8.05
CA ILE A 80 -4.86 6.23 -8.55
C ILE A 80 -5.37 6.54 -9.96
N VAL A 81 -4.92 5.76 -10.94
CA VAL A 81 -5.42 5.88 -12.31
C VAL A 81 -6.32 4.68 -12.58
N HIS A 82 -7.61 4.95 -12.73
CA HIS A 82 -8.62 3.94 -12.98
C HIS A 82 -8.54 3.42 -14.41
N PRO A 83 -9.08 2.22 -14.69
CA PRO A 83 -8.99 1.61 -16.03
C PRO A 83 -9.55 2.51 -17.15
N GLU A 84 -10.55 3.34 -16.86
CA GLU A 84 -11.12 4.28 -17.83
C GLU A 84 -10.29 5.57 -18.00
N GLY A 85 -9.15 5.68 -17.30
CA GLY A 85 -8.24 6.81 -17.42
C GLY A 85 -8.46 7.92 -16.40
N ARG A 86 -9.41 7.78 -15.48
CA ARG A 86 -9.70 8.80 -14.47
C ARG A 86 -8.61 8.80 -13.39
N LEU A 87 -8.03 9.97 -13.13
CA LEU A 87 -7.08 10.16 -12.04
C LEU A 87 -7.83 10.55 -10.77
N GLU A 88 -7.52 9.82 -9.71
CA GLU A 88 -8.03 10.10 -8.37
C GLU A 88 -6.84 10.38 -7.43
N ARG A 89 -6.98 11.42 -6.60
CA ARG A 89 -5.96 11.81 -5.62
C ARG A 89 -6.55 11.73 -4.24
N VAL A 90 -5.90 10.95 -3.34
CA VAL A 90 -6.41 10.73 -1.98
C VAL A 90 -5.26 10.83 -1.00
N LYS A 91 -5.49 11.51 0.12
CA LYS A 91 -4.55 11.51 1.25
C LYS A 91 -4.98 10.49 2.29
N LEU A 92 -4.10 9.56 2.58
CA LEU A 92 -4.25 8.58 3.66
C LEU A 92 -3.55 9.12 4.90
N GLY A 93 -4.31 9.39 5.94
CA GLY A 93 -3.77 9.98 7.17
C GLY A 93 -4.83 10.05 8.25
N HIS A 94 -4.51 10.74 9.34
CA HIS A 94 -5.42 10.81 10.50
C HIS A 94 -6.20 12.12 10.59
N ASN A 95 -5.93 13.09 9.73
CA ASN A 95 -6.58 14.40 9.81
C ASN A 95 -7.88 14.42 9.02
N ILE A 96 -8.89 13.78 9.59
CA ILE A 96 -10.19 13.57 8.95
C ILE A 96 -10.87 14.90 8.62
N LYS A 97 -10.72 15.89 9.50
CA LYS A 97 -11.34 17.22 9.30
C LYS A 97 -10.78 17.93 8.07
N GLU A 98 -9.52 17.63 7.69
CA GLU A 98 -8.88 18.21 6.50
C GLU A 98 -9.06 17.33 5.26
N GLY A 99 -9.93 16.34 5.32
CA GLY A 99 -10.27 15.50 4.19
C GLY A 99 -9.38 14.27 4.02
N GLU A 100 -8.49 13.98 4.98
CA GLU A 100 -7.72 12.76 4.94
C GLU A 100 -8.59 11.56 5.31
N VAL A 101 -8.29 10.40 4.75
CA VAL A 101 -8.98 9.16 5.07
C VAL A 101 -8.03 8.23 5.83
N MET A 102 -8.57 7.45 6.76
CA MET A 102 -7.77 6.50 7.52
C MET A 102 -7.73 5.12 6.86
N GLN A 103 -8.63 4.88 5.92
CA GLN A 103 -8.67 3.66 5.12
C GLN A 103 -8.89 4.02 3.66
N LEU A 104 -8.18 3.34 2.77
CA LEU A 104 -8.29 3.57 1.34
C LEU A 104 -8.32 2.25 0.60
N LEU A 105 -9.39 2.03 -0.16
CA LEU A 105 -9.47 0.90 -1.08
C LEU A 105 -8.95 1.33 -2.45
N VAL A 106 -7.96 0.60 -2.96
CA VAL A 106 -7.53 0.71 -4.36
C VAL A 106 -8.03 -0.52 -5.07
N PRO A 107 -9.02 -0.39 -5.96
CA PRO A 107 -9.57 -1.53 -6.69
C PRO A 107 -8.52 -2.18 -7.60
N GLY A 108 -8.63 -3.49 -7.78
CA GLY A 108 -7.80 -4.20 -8.76
C GLY A 108 -7.97 -3.61 -10.14
N GLY A 109 -6.90 -3.61 -10.93
CA GLY A 109 -6.89 -3.02 -12.26
C GLY A 109 -6.52 -1.55 -12.32
N CYS A 110 -6.40 -0.88 -11.18
CA CYS A 110 -5.93 0.50 -11.12
C CYS A 110 -4.41 0.57 -11.05
N TRP A 111 -3.84 1.59 -11.70
CA TRP A 111 -2.46 2.00 -11.45
C TRP A 111 -2.42 2.84 -10.18
N LYS A 112 -1.45 2.60 -9.33
CA LYS A 112 -1.34 3.27 -8.04
C LYS A 112 0.09 3.71 -7.80
N ALA A 113 0.26 4.94 -7.33
CA ALA A 113 1.51 5.45 -6.80
C ALA A 113 1.23 6.17 -5.49
N ALA A 114 2.25 6.32 -4.66
CA ALA A 114 2.13 7.04 -3.40
C ALA A 114 3.36 7.90 -3.18
N ILE A 115 3.16 9.02 -2.50
CA ILE A 115 4.25 9.94 -2.18
C ILE A 115 4.08 10.48 -0.76
N LEU A 116 5.18 10.46 -0.02
CA LEU A 116 5.33 11.15 1.26
C LEU A 116 5.87 12.55 0.97
N GLU A 117 5.05 13.55 1.19
CA GLU A 117 5.42 14.95 0.92
C GLU A 117 6.05 15.65 2.12
#